data_48050f36347a15683afd938ffc063572
#
_entry.id   48050f36347a15683afd938ffc063572
#
_cell.length_a   1.000
_cell.length_b   1.000
_cell.length_c   1.000
_cell.angle_alpha   90.00
_cell.angle_beta   90.00
_cell.angle_gamma   90.00
#
_symmetry.space_group_name_H-M   'P 1'
#
loop_
_entity.id
_entity.type
_entity.pdbx_description
1 polymer ?
#
loop_
_entity_poly.entity_id
_entity_poly.type
_entity_poly.pdbx_seq_one_letter_code
_entity_poly.pdbx_strand_id
1 'polypeptide(L)'
;TWMWALTGIGLFIGSLLSPKIIFPISLITIVLLIVVFFVRNLDFINIIVYILPILVGITLFWTTQFYIEQLGNALVFGVFIGTILVFVLLGLIGMVIPDISEIGNYLLVTLLVLIIFSILFMFFPIGNTVLLVLAGIAVLLFSLYTVYDFNQIRHGYVRERDVSLMALNLYLDFINLFVNILQFISR
;
A
#
# COMPACT_ATOMS: atom_id res chain seq x y z
N THR A 1 -3.63 -14.25 4.56
CA THR A 1 -2.88 -15.27 3.79
C THR A 1 -3.31 -15.37 2.33
N TRP A 2 -4.60 -15.46 2.01
CA TRP A 2 -5.10 -15.59 0.64
C TRP A 2 -4.81 -14.34 -0.25
N MET A 3 -4.74 -13.13 0.29
CA MET A 3 -4.36 -11.92 -0.47
C MET A 3 -2.96 -12.05 -1.07
N TRP A 4 -2.00 -12.58 -0.31
CA TRP A 4 -0.65 -12.85 -0.83
C TRP A 4 -0.62 -13.86 -1.97
N ALA A 5 -1.49 -14.89 -1.91
CA ALA A 5 -1.64 -15.85 -3.01
C ALA A 5 -2.20 -15.16 -4.26
N LEU A 6 -3.21 -14.29 -4.11
CA LEU A 6 -3.76 -13.49 -5.21
C LEU A 6 -2.73 -12.50 -5.77
N THR A 7 -1.92 -11.88 -4.91
CA THR A 7 -0.78 -11.05 -5.36
C THR A 7 0.22 -11.87 -6.16
N GLY A 8 0.53 -13.11 -5.74
CA GLY A 8 1.37 -14.03 -6.49
C GLY A 8 0.81 -14.34 -7.89
N ILE A 9 -0.50 -14.57 -8.01
CA ILE A 9 -1.19 -14.70 -9.30
C ILE A 9 -1.05 -13.40 -10.11
N GLY A 10 -1.24 -12.25 -9.49
CA GLY A 10 -1.06 -10.95 -10.12
C GLY A 10 0.38 -10.72 -10.62
N LEU A 11 1.40 -11.09 -9.83
CA LEU A 11 2.82 -11.03 -10.25
C LEU A 11 3.07 -11.90 -11.48
N PHE A 12 2.53 -13.12 -11.50
CA PHE A 12 2.63 -14.02 -12.64
C PHE A 12 1.96 -13.43 -13.89
N ILE A 13 0.73 -12.91 -13.77
CA ILE A 13 0.04 -12.22 -14.87
C ILE A 13 0.86 -11.02 -15.33
N GLY A 14 1.37 -10.21 -14.39
CA GLY A 14 2.20 -9.02 -14.66
C GLY A 14 3.44 -9.36 -15.49
N SER A 15 4.07 -10.52 -15.24
CA SER A 15 5.23 -10.99 -16.00
C SER A 15 4.93 -11.32 -17.46
N LEU A 16 3.67 -11.61 -17.79
CA LEU A 16 3.22 -11.91 -19.15
C LEU A 16 2.71 -10.69 -19.91
N LEU A 17 2.42 -9.60 -19.21
CA LEU A 17 1.85 -8.39 -19.79
C LEU A 17 2.95 -7.44 -20.29
N SER A 18 2.62 -6.67 -21.34
CA SER A 18 3.49 -5.59 -21.82
C SER A 18 3.51 -4.40 -20.86
N PRO A 19 4.67 -3.70 -20.67
CA PRO A 19 4.78 -2.49 -19.86
C PRO A 19 3.74 -1.40 -20.20
N LYS A 20 3.31 -1.34 -21.46
CA LYS A 20 2.31 -0.34 -21.93
C LYS A 20 0.96 -0.44 -21.24
N ILE A 21 0.58 -1.61 -20.74
CA ILE A 21 -0.72 -1.86 -20.09
C ILE A 21 -0.69 -1.49 -18.60
N ILE A 22 0.49 -1.26 -18.03
CA ILE A 22 0.63 -0.98 -16.59
C ILE A 22 0.00 0.34 -16.20
N PHE A 23 0.18 1.38 -16.98
CA PHE A 23 -0.39 2.69 -16.71
C PHE A 23 -1.92 2.63 -16.54
N PRO A 24 -2.70 2.08 -17.48
CA PRO A 24 -4.15 1.95 -17.29
C PRO A 24 -4.51 1.03 -16.11
N ILE A 25 -3.78 -0.05 -15.85
CA ILE A 25 -4.04 -0.94 -14.69
C ILE A 25 -3.77 -0.18 -13.39
N SER A 26 -2.71 0.61 -13.31
CA SER A 26 -2.42 1.43 -12.12
C SER A 26 -3.51 2.46 -11.86
N LEU A 27 -4.03 3.12 -12.90
CA LEU A 27 -5.16 4.04 -12.77
C LEU A 27 -6.41 3.33 -12.25
N ILE A 28 -6.76 2.16 -12.79
CA ILE A 28 -7.89 1.35 -12.33
C ILE A 28 -7.68 0.97 -10.86
N THR A 29 -6.47 0.55 -10.48
CA THR A 29 -6.14 0.18 -9.10
C THR A 29 -6.34 1.36 -8.15
N ILE A 30 -5.86 2.56 -8.50
CA ILE A 30 -6.04 3.78 -7.71
C ILE A 30 -7.52 4.14 -7.59
N VAL A 31 -8.28 4.08 -8.68
CA VAL A 31 -9.73 4.35 -8.65
C VAL A 31 -10.45 3.37 -7.74
N LEU A 32 -10.13 2.07 -7.80
CA LEU A 32 -10.73 1.07 -6.92
C LEU A 32 -10.36 1.31 -5.46
N LEU A 33 -9.12 1.71 -5.16
CA LEU A 33 -8.70 2.09 -3.82
C LEU A 33 -9.54 3.27 -3.27
N ILE A 34 -9.71 4.31 -4.08
CA ILE A 34 -10.54 5.47 -3.71
C ILE A 34 -12.00 5.04 -3.47
N VAL A 35 -12.55 4.20 -4.35
CA VAL A 35 -13.93 3.70 -4.23
C VAL A 35 -14.14 2.93 -2.92
N VAL A 36 -13.18 2.12 -2.48
CA VAL A 36 -13.26 1.38 -1.20
C VAL A 36 -13.46 2.32 -0.01
N PHE A 37 -12.85 3.51 -0.02
CA PHE A 37 -13.02 4.47 1.07
C PHE A 37 -14.42 5.09 1.13
N PHE A 38 -15.09 5.26 -0.02
CA PHE A 38 -16.38 5.93 -0.10
C PHE A 38 -17.58 4.99 -0.15
N VAL A 39 -17.41 3.77 -0.67
CA VAL A 39 -18.48 2.79 -0.82
C VAL A 39 -18.48 1.84 0.37
N ARG A 40 -19.44 2.00 1.26
CA ARG A 40 -19.62 1.13 2.44
C ARG A 40 -20.52 -0.09 2.18
N ASN A 41 -20.77 -0.44 0.91
CA ASN A 41 -21.54 -1.63 0.57
C ASN A 41 -20.67 -2.88 0.74
N LEU A 42 -21.03 -3.76 1.67
CA LEU A 42 -20.26 -4.95 2.04
C LEU A 42 -20.10 -5.94 0.88
N ASP A 43 -21.10 -6.11 0.03
CA ASP A 43 -21.02 -7.04 -1.10
C ASP A 43 -20.00 -6.56 -2.13
N PHE A 44 -19.98 -5.25 -2.38
CA PHE A 44 -19.01 -4.63 -3.28
C PHE A 44 -17.58 -4.70 -2.70
N ILE A 45 -17.42 -4.43 -1.40
CA ILE A 45 -16.12 -4.55 -0.72
C ILE A 45 -15.60 -5.99 -0.82
N ASN A 46 -16.44 -6.99 -0.61
CA ASN A 46 -16.05 -8.39 -0.71
C ASN A 46 -15.50 -8.75 -2.09
N ILE A 47 -16.07 -8.20 -3.18
CA ILE A 47 -15.54 -8.40 -4.54
C ILE A 47 -14.18 -7.71 -4.70
N ILE A 48 -14.05 -6.48 -4.25
CA ILE A 48 -12.81 -5.70 -4.37
C ILE A 48 -11.66 -6.35 -3.61
N VAL A 49 -11.91 -6.90 -2.43
CA VAL A 49 -10.92 -7.58 -1.59
C VAL A 49 -10.25 -8.76 -2.32
N TYR A 50 -10.91 -9.35 -3.33
CA TYR A 50 -10.32 -10.39 -4.20
C TYR A 50 -9.62 -9.82 -5.44
N ILE A 51 -10.20 -8.80 -6.07
CA ILE A 51 -9.68 -8.23 -7.32
C ILE A 51 -8.43 -7.39 -7.06
N LEU A 52 -8.45 -6.57 -5.99
CA LEU A 52 -7.43 -5.58 -5.72
C LEU A 52 -6.04 -6.18 -5.49
N PRO A 53 -5.84 -7.30 -4.75
CA PRO A 53 -4.53 -7.92 -4.62
C PRO A 53 -3.96 -8.44 -5.94
N ILE A 54 -4.81 -8.86 -6.89
CA ILE A 54 -4.37 -9.28 -8.23
C ILE A 54 -3.86 -8.06 -9.01
N LEU A 55 -4.62 -6.97 -9.03
CA LEU A 55 -4.20 -5.73 -9.71
C LEU A 55 -2.92 -5.14 -9.09
N VAL A 56 -2.84 -5.15 -7.76
CA VAL A 56 -1.61 -4.76 -7.05
C VAL A 56 -0.44 -5.67 -7.42
N GLY A 57 -0.65 -6.98 -7.53
CA GLY A 57 0.38 -7.93 -7.96
C GLY A 57 0.90 -7.61 -9.36
N ILE A 58 0.01 -7.30 -10.32
CA ILE A 58 0.38 -6.93 -11.69
C ILE A 58 1.25 -5.67 -11.69
N THR A 59 0.85 -4.63 -10.99
CA THR A 59 1.61 -3.38 -10.91
C THR A 59 2.91 -3.55 -10.13
N LEU A 60 2.89 -4.34 -9.05
CA LEU A 60 4.04 -4.62 -8.21
C LEU A 60 5.15 -5.37 -8.97
N PHE A 61 4.81 -6.27 -9.91
CA PHE A 61 5.81 -6.94 -10.75
C PHE A 61 6.71 -5.92 -11.45
N TRP A 62 6.11 -4.99 -12.19
CA TRP A 62 6.86 -4.00 -12.95
C TRP A 62 7.54 -2.94 -12.07
N THR A 63 6.90 -2.54 -11.00
CA THR A 63 7.51 -1.65 -10.00
C THR A 63 8.76 -2.29 -9.42
N THR A 64 8.70 -3.58 -9.06
CA THR A 64 9.84 -4.32 -8.54
C THR A 64 10.94 -4.48 -9.58
N GLN A 65 10.60 -4.82 -10.83
CA GLN A 65 11.58 -4.91 -11.94
C GLN A 65 12.32 -3.59 -12.15
N PHE A 66 11.60 -2.46 -12.17
CA PHE A 66 12.18 -1.14 -12.28
C PHE A 66 13.22 -0.87 -11.17
N TYR A 67 12.90 -1.22 -9.91
CA TYR A 67 13.85 -1.03 -8.81
C TYR A 67 14.98 -2.06 -8.81
N ILE A 68 14.76 -3.26 -9.31
CA ILE A 68 15.82 -4.25 -9.52
C ILE A 68 16.84 -3.75 -10.53
N GLU A 69 16.40 -3.12 -11.61
CA GLU A 69 17.29 -2.53 -12.61
C GLU A 69 18.11 -1.36 -12.06
N GLN A 70 17.54 -0.57 -11.14
CA GLN A 70 18.21 0.58 -10.54
C GLN A 70 19.12 0.22 -9.36
N LEU A 71 18.68 -0.65 -8.48
CA LEU A 71 19.26 -0.92 -7.17
C LEU A 71 19.95 -2.29 -7.07
N GLY A 72 19.59 -3.21 -7.98
CA GLY A 72 20.00 -4.60 -7.95
C GLY A 72 19.12 -5.50 -7.08
N ASN A 73 19.10 -6.79 -7.39
CA ASN A 73 18.28 -7.80 -6.71
C ASN A 73 18.51 -7.87 -5.19
N ALA A 74 19.77 -7.81 -4.77
CA ALA A 74 20.12 -7.98 -3.37
C ALA A 74 19.55 -6.86 -2.48
N LEU A 75 19.57 -5.61 -2.98
CA LEU A 75 19.06 -4.47 -2.23
C LEU A 75 17.53 -4.50 -2.18
N VAL A 76 16.86 -4.79 -3.29
CA VAL A 76 15.39 -4.90 -3.34
C VAL A 76 14.90 -6.01 -2.39
N PHE A 77 15.57 -7.16 -2.38
CA PHE A 77 15.26 -8.24 -1.43
C PHE A 77 15.54 -7.82 0.02
N GLY A 78 16.64 -7.12 0.27
CA GLY A 78 16.97 -6.57 1.59
C GLY A 78 15.91 -5.58 2.09
N VAL A 79 15.40 -4.70 1.22
CA VAL A 79 14.30 -3.77 1.52
C VAL A 79 13.03 -4.56 1.84
N PHE A 80 12.71 -5.62 1.10
CA PHE A 80 11.54 -6.46 1.38
C PHE A 80 11.61 -7.06 2.79
N ILE A 81 12.73 -7.68 3.15
CA ILE A 81 12.94 -8.23 4.51
C ILE A 81 12.91 -7.12 5.57
N GLY A 82 13.57 -5.98 5.30
CA GLY A 82 13.53 -4.83 6.19
C GLY A 82 12.10 -4.31 6.42
N THR A 83 11.29 -4.26 5.35
CA THR A 83 9.87 -3.86 5.46
C THR A 83 9.08 -4.83 6.33
N ILE A 84 9.32 -6.15 6.24
CA ILE A 84 8.68 -7.14 7.11
C ILE A 84 9.01 -6.84 8.58
N LEU A 85 10.28 -6.60 8.89
CA LEU A 85 10.72 -6.30 10.26
C LEU A 85 10.10 -5.01 10.79
N VAL A 86 10.12 -3.94 9.99
CA VAL A 86 9.50 -2.65 10.34
C VAL A 86 8.00 -2.83 10.55
N PHE A 87 7.30 -3.51 9.65
CA PHE A 87 5.86 -3.74 9.75
C PHE A 87 5.49 -4.50 11.04
N VAL A 88 6.23 -5.55 11.38
CA VAL A 88 6.02 -6.31 12.62
C VAL A 88 6.27 -5.43 13.85
N LEU A 89 7.35 -4.64 13.86
CA LEU A 89 7.64 -3.72 14.97
C LEU A 89 6.55 -2.65 15.13
N LEU A 90 6.08 -2.05 14.03
CA LEU A 90 4.98 -1.08 14.06
C LEU A 90 3.69 -1.72 14.56
N GLY A 91 3.40 -2.95 14.14
CA GLY A 91 2.27 -3.73 14.64
C GLY A 91 2.35 -3.97 16.15
N LEU A 92 3.52 -4.35 16.66
CA LEU A 92 3.73 -4.51 18.10
C LEU A 92 3.55 -3.20 18.86
N ILE A 93 4.04 -2.08 18.33
CA ILE A 93 3.81 -0.75 18.90
C ILE A 93 2.30 -0.46 18.97
N GLY A 94 1.56 -0.67 17.87
CA GLY A 94 0.10 -0.47 17.82
C GLY A 94 -0.65 -1.31 18.85
N MET A 95 -0.14 -2.52 19.14
CA MET A 95 -0.73 -3.40 20.15
C MET A 95 -0.42 -2.99 21.59
N VAL A 96 0.54 -2.11 21.85
CA VAL A 96 0.96 -1.73 23.21
C VAL A 96 0.51 -0.34 23.61
N ILE A 97 0.48 0.61 22.69
CA ILE A 97 0.14 2.01 22.98
C ILE A 97 -1.34 2.19 23.36
N PRO A 98 -1.68 3.26 24.10
CA PRO A 98 -3.07 3.64 24.37
C PRO A 98 -3.89 3.80 23.09
N ASP A 99 -5.21 3.91 23.24
CA ASP A 99 -6.13 4.16 22.13
C ASP A 99 -5.79 5.45 21.38
N ILE A 100 -5.61 5.32 20.06
CA ILE A 100 -5.33 6.42 19.14
C ILE A 100 -6.41 6.56 18.05
N SER A 101 -7.63 6.07 18.32
CA SER A 101 -8.74 6.11 17.34
C SER A 101 -9.02 7.52 16.78
N GLU A 102 -8.75 8.56 17.56
CA GLU A 102 -8.96 9.96 17.17
C GLU A 102 -8.11 10.42 15.97
N ILE A 103 -6.94 9.81 15.74
CA ILE A 103 -6.07 10.21 14.63
C ILE A 103 -6.54 9.70 13.26
N GLY A 104 -7.50 8.76 13.20
CA GLY A 104 -7.95 8.13 11.96
C GLY A 104 -8.40 9.13 10.89
N ASN A 105 -9.14 10.18 11.29
CA ASN A 105 -9.57 11.22 10.35
C ASN A 105 -8.40 12.03 9.76
N TYR A 106 -7.37 12.32 10.56
CA TYR A 106 -6.18 13.03 10.10
C TYR A 106 -5.37 12.16 9.13
N LEU A 107 -5.23 10.86 9.42
CA LEU A 107 -4.58 9.91 8.53
C LEU A 107 -5.31 9.83 7.18
N LEU A 108 -6.66 9.75 7.21
CA LEU A 108 -7.47 9.70 5.99
C LEU A 108 -7.28 10.96 5.13
N VAL A 109 -7.35 12.15 5.72
CA VAL A 109 -7.13 13.41 4.98
C VAL A 109 -5.73 13.45 4.38
N THR A 110 -4.70 13.07 5.15
CA THR A 110 -3.31 13.02 4.66
C THR A 110 -3.15 12.04 3.51
N LEU A 111 -3.80 10.87 3.59
CA LEU A 111 -3.78 9.88 2.51
C LEU A 111 -4.43 10.41 1.23
N LEU A 112 -5.60 11.06 1.35
CA LEU A 112 -6.28 11.66 0.19
C LEU A 112 -5.43 12.75 -0.48
N VAL A 113 -4.79 13.60 0.32
CA VAL A 113 -3.84 14.61 -0.19
C VAL A 113 -2.68 13.93 -0.92
N LEU A 114 -2.08 12.89 -0.34
CA LEU A 114 -0.98 12.16 -0.96
C LEU A 114 -1.41 11.48 -2.28
N ILE A 115 -2.60 10.90 -2.34
CA ILE A 115 -3.16 10.31 -3.57
C ILE A 115 -3.35 11.39 -4.64
N ILE A 116 -3.92 12.55 -4.29
CA ILE A 116 -4.11 13.66 -5.23
C ILE A 116 -2.76 14.12 -5.80
N PHE A 117 -1.75 14.32 -4.95
CA PHE A 117 -0.41 14.65 -5.42
C PHE A 117 0.19 13.56 -6.31
N SER A 118 0.05 12.29 -5.94
CA SER A 118 0.52 11.17 -6.75
C SER A 118 -0.10 11.15 -8.14
N ILE A 119 -1.41 11.40 -8.24
CA ILE A 119 -2.11 11.50 -9.53
C ILE A 119 -1.62 12.71 -10.34
N LEU A 120 -1.51 13.89 -9.71
CA LEU A 120 -0.99 15.08 -10.40
C LEU A 120 0.40 14.85 -10.97
N PHE A 121 1.26 14.17 -10.22
CA PHE A 121 2.64 13.91 -10.65
C PHE A 121 2.78 12.81 -11.72
N MET A 122 1.73 12.03 -11.98
CA MET A 122 1.69 11.17 -13.17
C MET A 122 1.62 11.97 -14.47
N PHE A 123 1.08 13.20 -14.42
CA PHE A 123 0.88 14.06 -15.60
C PHE A 123 1.92 15.19 -15.70
N PHE A 124 2.54 15.57 -14.59
CA PHE A 124 3.49 16.68 -14.54
C PHE A 124 4.88 16.18 -14.10
N PRO A 125 5.93 16.35 -14.91
CA PRO A 125 7.29 15.97 -14.51
C PRO A 125 7.74 16.83 -13.34
N ILE A 126 8.14 16.19 -12.25
CA ILE A 126 8.67 16.84 -11.06
C ILE A 126 10.10 16.40 -10.77
N GLY A 127 10.85 17.28 -10.10
CA GLY A 127 12.23 17.01 -9.73
C GLY A 127 12.36 15.87 -8.71
N ASN A 128 13.50 15.18 -8.76
CA ASN A 128 13.80 14.06 -7.88
C ASN A 128 13.69 14.37 -6.39
N THR A 129 14.04 15.61 -5.98
CA THR A 129 13.94 16.04 -4.57
C THR A 129 12.50 16.03 -4.06
N VAL A 130 11.54 16.46 -4.88
CA VAL A 130 10.12 16.44 -4.49
C VAL A 130 9.62 15.01 -4.35
N LEU A 131 10.00 14.12 -5.27
CA LEU A 131 9.65 12.71 -5.22
C LEU A 131 10.26 12.01 -3.98
N LEU A 132 11.50 12.38 -3.60
CA LEU A 132 12.14 11.88 -2.38
C LEU A 132 11.36 12.29 -1.12
N VAL A 133 10.99 13.58 -1.03
CA VAL A 133 10.20 14.10 0.11
C VAL A 133 8.85 13.40 0.20
N LEU A 134 8.17 13.23 -0.93
CA LEU A 134 6.87 12.53 -0.97
C LEU A 134 6.99 11.06 -0.56
N ALA A 135 8.02 10.36 -1.02
CA ALA A 135 8.27 8.98 -0.60
C ALA A 135 8.52 8.91 0.91
N GLY A 136 9.29 9.85 1.47
CA GLY A 136 9.51 9.95 2.92
C GLY A 136 8.20 10.19 3.69
N ILE A 137 7.36 11.13 3.22
CA ILE A 137 6.03 11.39 3.81
C ILE A 137 5.15 10.15 3.72
N ALA A 138 5.16 9.43 2.59
CA ALA A 138 4.39 8.22 2.41
C ALA A 138 4.85 7.10 3.36
N VAL A 139 6.16 6.90 3.53
CA VAL A 139 6.70 5.94 4.50
C VAL A 139 6.20 6.26 5.92
N LEU A 140 6.26 7.52 6.34
CA LEU A 140 5.76 7.94 7.66
C LEU A 140 4.25 7.72 7.78
N LEU A 141 3.48 8.09 6.76
CA LEU A 141 2.03 7.92 6.75
C LEU A 141 1.62 6.46 6.88
N PHE A 142 2.19 5.57 6.06
CA PHE A 142 1.84 4.14 6.11
C PHE A 142 2.40 3.44 7.36
N SER A 143 3.48 3.95 7.94
CA SER A 143 3.93 3.53 9.27
C SER A 143 2.89 3.87 10.35
N LEU A 144 2.33 5.07 10.32
CA LEU A 144 1.28 5.49 11.24
C LEU A 144 -0.03 4.73 11.00
N TYR A 145 -0.39 4.45 9.75
CA TYR A 145 -1.53 3.57 9.43
C TYR A 145 -1.35 2.18 10.00
N THR A 146 -0.18 1.57 9.83
CA THR A 146 0.12 0.25 10.41
C THR A 146 -0.08 0.25 11.92
N VAL A 147 0.48 1.23 12.63
CA VAL A 147 0.29 1.38 14.08
C VAL A 147 -1.18 1.56 14.45
N TYR A 148 -1.89 2.42 13.70
CA TYR A 148 -3.30 2.70 13.89
C TYR A 148 -4.17 1.45 13.69
N ASP A 149 -3.99 0.71 12.61
CA ASP A 149 -4.80 -0.46 12.28
C ASP A 149 -4.62 -1.59 13.31
N PHE A 150 -3.39 -1.85 13.76
CA PHE A 150 -3.15 -2.78 14.86
C PHE A 150 -3.75 -2.30 16.19
N ASN A 151 -3.74 -0.99 16.43
CA ASN A 151 -4.37 -0.40 17.62
C ASN A 151 -5.90 -0.56 17.58
N GLN A 152 -6.53 -0.38 16.39
CA GLN A 152 -7.97 -0.62 16.21
C GLN A 152 -8.34 -2.09 16.47
N ILE A 153 -7.51 -3.03 16.02
CA ILE A 153 -7.71 -4.47 16.27
C ILE A 153 -7.65 -4.75 17.77
N ARG A 154 -6.64 -4.24 18.47
CA ARG A 154 -6.47 -4.44 19.91
C ARG A 154 -7.66 -3.94 20.73
N HIS A 155 -8.18 -2.75 20.40
CA HIS A 155 -9.28 -2.13 21.14
C HIS A 155 -10.66 -2.65 20.74
N GLY A 156 -10.75 -3.67 19.84
CA GLY A 156 -11.98 -4.31 19.47
C GLY A 156 -12.91 -3.45 18.61
N TYR A 157 -12.38 -2.43 17.93
CA TYR A 157 -13.15 -1.58 17.03
C TYR A 157 -13.46 -2.25 15.69
N VAL A 158 -12.80 -3.38 15.39
CA VAL A 158 -13.02 -4.16 14.16
C VAL A 158 -14.16 -5.16 14.40
N ARG A 159 -15.31 -4.95 13.75
CA ARG A 159 -16.45 -5.87 13.81
C ARG A 159 -16.17 -7.08 12.90
N GLU A 160 -16.82 -8.21 13.16
CA GLU A 160 -16.66 -9.43 12.34
C GLU A 160 -16.88 -9.19 10.84
N ARG A 161 -17.85 -8.37 10.48
CA ARG A 161 -18.14 -8.00 9.09
C ARG A 161 -17.05 -7.15 8.43
N ASP A 162 -16.23 -6.46 9.20
CA ASP A 162 -15.20 -5.52 8.73
C ASP A 162 -13.80 -6.19 8.69
N VAL A 163 -13.69 -7.47 9.11
CA VAL A 163 -12.41 -8.21 9.16
C VAL A 163 -11.72 -8.29 7.79
N SER A 164 -12.48 -8.53 6.71
CA SER A 164 -11.92 -8.59 5.36
C SER A 164 -11.34 -7.24 4.93
N LEU A 165 -12.02 -6.14 5.27
CA LEU A 165 -11.56 -4.78 4.98
C LEU A 165 -10.31 -4.45 5.80
N MET A 166 -10.29 -4.79 7.09
CA MET A 166 -9.12 -4.58 7.94
C MET A 166 -7.91 -5.38 7.45
N ALA A 167 -8.11 -6.63 7.02
CA ALA A 167 -7.05 -7.43 6.43
C ALA A 167 -6.52 -6.81 5.13
N LEU A 168 -7.40 -6.19 4.32
CA LEU A 168 -7.02 -5.46 3.12
C LEU A 168 -6.21 -4.20 3.47
N ASN A 169 -6.61 -3.44 4.49
CA ASN A 169 -5.88 -2.25 4.93
C ASN A 169 -4.45 -2.62 5.34
N LEU A 170 -4.28 -3.61 6.24
CA LEU A 170 -2.95 -4.08 6.65
C LEU A 170 -2.10 -4.60 5.47
N TYR A 171 -2.73 -5.28 4.52
CA TYR A 171 -2.06 -5.71 3.30
C TYR A 171 -1.56 -4.51 2.48
N LEU A 172 -2.41 -3.49 2.29
CA LEU A 172 -2.06 -2.28 1.55
C LEU A 172 -0.99 -1.45 2.27
N ASP A 173 -1.05 -1.35 3.59
CA ASP A 173 -0.03 -0.67 4.38
C ASP A 173 1.34 -1.28 4.15
N PHE A 174 1.43 -2.63 4.19
CA PHE A 174 2.67 -3.33 3.92
C PHE A 174 3.20 -3.06 2.50
N ILE A 175 2.33 -3.18 1.48
CA ILE A 175 2.73 -2.94 0.08
C ILE A 175 3.19 -1.50 -0.11
N ASN A 176 2.46 -0.54 0.44
CA ASN A 176 2.80 0.87 0.33
C ASN A 176 4.10 1.19 1.08
N LEU A 177 4.32 0.64 2.28
CA LEU A 177 5.61 0.75 2.97
C LEU A 177 6.76 0.23 2.10
N PHE A 178 6.63 -0.98 1.57
CA PHE A 178 7.65 -1.59 0.72
C PHE A 178 7.99 -0.73 -0.50
N VAL A 179 6.97 -0.32 -1.27
CA VAL A 179 7.16 0.46 -2.50
C VAL A 179 7.74 1.84 -2.19
N ASN A 180 7.26 2.52 -1.15
CA ASN A 180 7.74 3.86 -0.81
C ASN A 180 9.16 3.84 -0.20
N ILE A 181 9.55 2.78 0.53
CA ILE A 181 10.93 2.60 0.99
C ILE A 181 11.85 2.37 -0.23
N LEU A 182 11.44 1.53 -1.20
CA LEU A 182 12.20 1.38 -2.45
C LEU A 182 12.36 2.71 -3.18
N GLN A 183 11.29 3.47 -3.31
CA GLN A 183 11.30 4.79 -3.94
C GLN A 183 12.22 5.76 -3.19
N PHE A 184 12.20 5.75 -1.86
CA PHE A 184 13.05 6.61 -1.03
C PHE A 184 14.54 6.28 -1.20
N ILE A 185 14.90 5.00 -1.23
CA ILE A 185 16.29 4.55 -1.35
C ILE A 185 16.83 4.74 -2.78
N SER A 186 15.96 4.68 -3.79
CA SER A 186 16.35 4.81 -5.21
C SER A 186 16.67 6.24 -5.65
N ARG A 187 16.49 7.24 -4.80
CA ARG A 187 16.66 8.68 -5.07
C ARG A 187 17.88 9.25 -4.37
#